data_4e49c0ef3b81efeea8c9088a81deb649
#
_entry.id   4e49c0ef3b81efeea8c9088a81deb649
#
_cell.length_a   1.000
_cell.length_b   1.000
_cell.length_c   1.000
_cell.angle_alpha   90.00
_cell.angle_beta   90.00
_cell.angle_gamma   90.00
#
_symmetry.space_group_name_H-M   'P 1'
#
loop_
_entity.id
_entity.type
_entity.pdbx_description
1 polymer ?
#
loop_
_entity_poly.entity_id
_entity_poly.type
_entity_poly.pdbx_seq_one_letter_code
_entity_poly.pdbx_strand_id
1 'polypeptide(L)'
;MSVSLCCLKGFEWHGTPTGSISKLANNDTYITGSNPDVAILVVHDLLSWNFPNIRLLADHYARETNTTVYIPDFFGGESLPPGPILSNNFHELDIPAFVAKNTREIREPEIFACARALREKYKKIGAVGFCFGGWAVFRLGAKEHQPPLVDCISAGHPTWLTEKDIDEVAVPVQILAPEIDPVFTAELKLHSFQTISKLGIPFDYQHFPGVEHACFTRGDPKLAGEREAMVRGKNAAVWWFKQFLFES
;
A
#
# COMPACT_ATOMS: atom_id res chain seq x y z
N MET A 1 8.34 -14.37 10.52
CA MET A 1 8.39 -13.10 9.72
C MET A 1 9.00 -12.02 10.61
N SER A 2 10.00 -11.29 10.13
CA SER A 2 10.66 -10.23 10.90
C SER A 2 10.31 -8.88 10.31
N VAL A 3 10.23 -7.85 11.16
CA VAL A 3 10.16 -6.45 10.76
C VAL A 3 11.58 -5.89 10.80
N SER A 4 12.02 -5.27 9.71
CA SER A 4 13.32 -4.60 9.66
C SER A 4 13.23 -3.20 10.31
N LEU A 5 14.35 -2.71 10.86
CA LEU A 5 14.42 -1.34 11.41
C LEU A 5 14.04 -0.26 10.38
N CYS A 6 14.24 -0.50 9.09
CA CYS A 6 13.80 0.42 8.04
C CYS A 6 12.28 0.61 7.99
N CYS A 7 11.51 -0.41 8.42
CA CYS A 7 10.05 -0.30 8.54
C CYS A 7 9.61 0.60 9.69
N LEU A 8 10.51 0.97 10.60
CA LEU A 8 10.25 1.82 11.76
C LEU A 8 10.70 3.27 11.57
N LYS A 9 11.46 3.58 10.53
CA LYS A 9 11.83 4.97 10.22
C LYS A 9 10.62 5.74 9.68
N GLY A 10 10.52 7.03 10.01
CA GLY A 10 9.46 7.85 9.46
C GLY A 10 9.52 9.31 9.86
N PHE A 11 8.89 10.13 9.04
CA PHE A 11 8.67 11.55 9.23
C PHE A 11 7.17 11.83 9.12
N GLU A 12 6.62 12.67 10.00
CA GLU A 12 5.22 13.10 9.92
C GLU A 12 5.10 14.36 9.05
N TRP A 13 4.26 14.27 8.02
CA TRP A 13 4.04 15.37 7.09
C TRP A 13 3.09 16.41 7.67
N HIS A 14 3.27 17.66 7.26
CA HIS A 14 2.34 18.74 7.59
C HIS A 14 1.11 18.67 6.69
N GLY A 15 -0.05 18.83 7.29
CA GLY A 15 -1.33 18.86 6.56
C GLY A 15 -2.48 18.40 7.44
N THR A 16 -3.70 18.63 6.96
CA THR A 16 -4.91 18.18 7.62
C THR A 16 -5.67 17.26 6.66
N PRO A 17 -5.84 15.96 6.98
CA PRO A 17 -6.67 15.07 6.20
C PRO A 17 -8.11 15.58 6.07
N THR A 18 -8.69 15.45 4.88
CA THR A 18 -9.99 16.05 4.52
C THR A 18 -11.14 15.04 4.48
N GLY A 19 -10.84 13.75 4.56
CA GLY A 19 -11.85 12.69 4.56
C GLY A 19 -12.57 12.51 5.89
N SER A 20 -13.38 11.47 5.97
CA SER A 20 -14.20 11.13 7.14
C SER A 20 -13.93 9.69 7.59
N ILE A 21 -14.36 9.39 8.82
CA ILE A 21 -14.30 8.04 9.38
C ILE A 21 -15.66 7.37 9.23
N SER A 22 -15.66 6.13 8.73
CA SER A 22 -16.84 5.28 8.59
C SER A 22 -16.42 3.81 8.75
N LYS A 23 -17.24 2.88 8.25
CA LYS A 23 -16.91 1.45 8.21
C LYS A 23 -16.94 0.91 6.79
N LEU A 24 -16.02 -0.03 6.54
CA LEU A 24 -16.03 -0.88 5.35
C LEU A 24 -15.95 -2.34 5.82
N ALA A 25 -16.95 -3.15 5.47
CA ALA A 25 -17.18 -4.44 6.12
C ALA A 25 -17.23 -4.23 7.66
N ASN A 26 -16.33 -4.85 8.41
CA ASN A 26 -16.26 -4.70 9.86
C ASN A 26 -15.14 -3.75 10.34
N ASN A 27 -14.41 -3.13 9.42
CA ASN A 27 -13.23 -2.32 9.74
C ASN A 27 -13.56 -0.84 9.83
N ASP A 28 -13.08 -0.16 10.86
CA ASP A 28 -13.04 1.30 10.88
C ASP A 28 -12.20 1.78 9.71
N THR A 29 -12.67 2.80 9.00
CA THR A 29 -12.11 3.14 7.69
C THR A 29 -12.09 4.65 7.50
N TYR A 30 -10.94 5.18 7.08
CA TYR A 30 -10.86 6.54 6.54
C TYR A 30 -11.34 6.52 5.08
N ILE A 31 -12.23 7.45 4.74
CA ILE A 31 -12.81 7.56 3.39
C ILE A 31 -12.66 8.99 2.90
N THR A 32 -12.18 9.14 1.66
CA THR A 32 -12.06 10.44 1.00
C THR A 32 -12.44 10.34 -0.48
N GLY A 33 -12.89 11.44 -1.08
CA GLY A 33 -13.44 11.43 -2.44
C GLY A 33 -14.91 11.02 -2.48
N SER A 34 -15.53 11.07 -3.67
CA SER A 34 -16.98 10.87 -3.81
C SER A 34 -17.40 10.26 -5.15
N ASN A 35 -16.47 9.65 -5.90
CA ASN A 35 -16.83 8.97 -7.14
C ASN A 35 -17.73 7.76 -6.84
N PRO A 36 -18.91 7.62 -7.47
CA PRO A 36 -19.82 6.52 -7.17
C PRO A 36 -19.45 5.20 -7.85
N ASP A 37 -18.61 5.23 -8.88
CA ASP A 37 -18.34 4.08 -9.74
C ASP A 37 -16.93 3.51 -9.58
N VAL A 38 -15.98 4.33 -9.10
CA VAL A 38 -14.55 3.97 -9.07
C VAL A 38 -13.96 4.17 -7.69
N ALA A 39 -13.31 3.14 -7.16
CA ALA A 39 -12.67 3.19 -5.84
C ALA A 39 -11.19 2.76 -5.87
N ILE A 40 -10.44 3.22 -4.88
CA ILE A 40 -9.10 2.73 -4.55
C ILE A 40 -9.11 2.24 -3.12
N LEU A 41 -8.67 0.99 -2.91
CA LEU A 41 -8.38 0.42 -1.61
C LEU A 41 -6.91 0.63 -1.27
N VAL A 42 -6.64 1.30 -0.17
CA VAL A 42 -5.29 1.49 0.36
C VAL A 42 -5.06 0.48 1.48
N VAL A 43 -4.05 -0.37 1.34
CA VAL A 43 -3.54 -1.20 2.42
C VAL A 43 -2.32 -0.53 3.00
N HIS A 44 -2.47 -0.04 4.22
CA HIS A 44 -1.50 0.82 4.89
C HIS A 44 -0.21 0.09 5.28
N ASP A 45 0.78 0.84 5.71
CA ASP A 45 2.04 0.35 6.26
C ASP A 45 1.95 0.08 7.78
N LEU A 46 3.09 -0.15 8.42
CA LEU A 46 3.20 -0.48 9.85
C LEU A 46 2.67 0.61 10.79
N LEU A 47 2.62 1.88 10.34
CA LEU A 47 2.07 2.99 11.15
C LEU A 47 0.54 3.06 11.15
N SER A 48 -0.12 2.13 10.47
CA SER A 48 -1.57 1.98 10.48
C SER A 48 -2.35 3.04 9.66
N TRP A 49 -3.63 2.80 9.51
CA TRP A 49 -4.60 3.59 8.78
C TRP A 49 -4.85 4.99 9.36
N ASN A 50 -4.55 5.19 10.64
CA ASN A 50 -4.78 6.45 11.36
C ASN A 50 -3.57 7.39 11.33
N PHE A 51 -2.42 6.98 10.80
CA PHE A 51 -1.26 7.84 10.65
C PHE A 51 -1.53 8.96 9.62
N PRO A 52 -1.24 10.24 9.93
CA PRO A 52 -1.63 11.36 9.07
C PRO A 52 -1.16 11.25 7.62
N ASN A 53 0.07 10.79 7.39
CA ASN A 53 0.67 10.74 6.05
C ASN A 53 -0.13 9.88 5.07
N ILE A 54 -0.57 8.67 5.48
CA ILE A 54 -1.31 7.79 4.58
C ILE A 54 -2.68 8.36 4.22
N ARG A 55 -3.29 9.12 5.16
CA ARG A 55 -4.55 9.84 4.91
C ARG A 55 -4.35 11.01 3.95
N LEU A 56 -3.28 11.80 4.12
CA LEU A 56 -2.92 12.86 3.18
C LEU A 56 -2.64 12.31 1.77
N LEU A 57 -1.95 11.16 1.69
CA LEU A 57 -1.70 10.49 0.42
C LEU A 57 -3.00 10.01 -0.23
N ALA A 58 -3.93 9.47 0.54
CA ALA A 58 -5.26 9.09 0.06
C ALA A 58 -6.07 10.28 -0.46
N ASP A 59 -5.99 11.45 0.21
CA ASP A 59 -6.63 12.69 -0.26
C ASP A 59 -6.05 13.13 -1.62
N HIS A 60 -4.75 12.97 -1.82
CA HIS A 60 -4.11 13.20 -3.12
C HIS A 60 -4.63 12.23 -4.18
N TYR A 61 -4.69 10.92 -3.88
CA TYR A 61 -5.24 9.95 -4.81
C TYR A 61 -6.68 10.28 -5.18
N ALA A 62 -7.56 10.51 -4.20
CA ALA A 62 -8.96 10.82 -4.44
C ALA A 62 -9.12 12.03 -5.36
N ARG A 63 -8.42 13.12 -5.07
CA ARG A 63 -8.49 14.37 -5.83
C ARG A 63 -7.91 14.22 -7.23
N GLU A 64 -6.72 13.59 -7.35
CA GLU A 64 -5.97 13.58 -8.60
C GLU A 64 -6.43 12.49 -9.57
N THR A 65 -7.04 11.41 -9.08
CA THR A 65 -7.64 10.35 -9.92
C THR A 65 -9.15 10.48 -10.06
N ASN A 66 -9.81 11.35 -9.31
CA ASN A 66 -11.28 11.43 -9.24
C ASN A 66 -11.89 10.07 -8.81
N THR A 67 -11.43 9.50 -7.71
CA THR A 67 -11.93 8.23 -7.15
C THR A 67 -12.41 8.40 -5.72
N THR A 68 -13.13 7.42 -5.18
CA THR A 68 -13.34 7.29 -3.73
C THR A 68 -12.27 6.38 -3.16
N VAL A 69 -11.54 6.84 -2.16
CA VAL A 69 -10.40 6.12 -1.56
C VAL A 69 -10.74 5.67 -0.16
N TYR A 70 -10.43 4.42 0.14
CA TYR A 70 -10.68 3.75 1.41
C TYR A 70 -9.37 3.28 2.05
N ILE A 71 -9.17 3.60 3.33
CA ILE A 71 -8.07 3.08 4.15
C ILE A 71 -8.69 2.38 5.36
N PRO A 72 -9.01 1.09 5.29
CA PRO A 72 -9.51 0.35 6.45
C PRO A 72 -8.41 0.11 7.49
N ASP A 73 -8.81 -0.04 8.74
CA ASP A 73 -7.97 -0.54 9.81
C ASP A 73 -7.74 -2.05 9.65
N PHE A 74 -6.56 -2.44 9.23
CA PHE A 74 -6.17 -3.84 9.11
C PHE A 74 -5.32 -4.34 10.29
N PHE A 75 -5.35 -3.61 11.43
CA PHE A 75 -4.67 -4.03 12.66
C PHE A 75 -5.62 -4.24 13.84
N GLY A 76 -6.94 -4.28 13.57
CA GLY A 76 -7.96 -4.65 14.55
C GLY A 76 -8.11 -3.66 15.70
N GLY A 77 -7.97 -2.36 15.43
CA GLY A 77 -8.06 -1.29 16.43
C GLY A 77 -6.74 -1.01 17.15
N GLU A 78 -5.69 -1.82 16.92
CA GLU A 78 -4.38 -1.58 17.51
C GLU A 78 -3.48 -0.82 16.51
N SER A 79 -2.64 0.07 17.01
CA SER A 79 -1.60 0.72 16.21
C SER A 79 -0.33 0.86 17.04
N LEU A 80 0.81 0.81 16.37
CA LEU A 80 2.06 1.18 17.01
C LEU A 80 2.03 2.68 17.37
N PRO A 81 2.40 3.06 18.59
CA PRO A 81 2.47 4.48 18.95
C PRO A 81 3.50 5.20 18.07
N PRO A 82 3.12 6.29 17.38
CA PRO A 82 4.03 6.98 16.47
C PRO A 82 5.19 7.70 17.20
N GLY A 83 4.99 8.13 18.45
CA GLY A 83 6.00 8.86 19.20
C GLY A 83 7.36 8.16 19.26
N PRO A 84 7.46 6.92 19.75
CA PRO A 84 8.70 6.15 19.75
C PRO A 84 9.33 5.99 18.35
N ILE A 85 8.49 5.86 17.31
CA ILE A 85 8.97 5.73 15.94
C ILE A 85 9.60 7.04 15.45
N LEU A 86 8.90 8.14 15.62
CA LEU A 86 9.35 9.47 15.21
C LEU A 86 10.58 9.98 15.99
N SER A 87 10.74 9.49 17.22
CA SER A 87 11.91 9.81 18.07
C SER A 87 13.06 8.78 18.00
N ASN A 88 12.93 7.75 17.15
CA ASN A 88 13.86 6.62 17.03
C ASN A 88 14.06 5.80 18.32
N ASN A 89 13.08 5.81 19.23
CA ASN A 89 13.08 5.07 20.49
C ASN A 89 12.41 3.68 20.32
N PHE A 90 12.85 2.90 19.34
CA PHE A 90 12.23 1.61 18.95
C PHE A 90 12.22 0.57 20.08
N HIS A 91 13.07 0.70 21.09
CA HIS A 91 13.11 -0.19 22.25
C HIS A 91 11.87 -0.08 23.16
N GLU A 92 11.07 0.99 23.01
CA GLU A 92 9.79 1.15 23.71
C GLU A 92 8.64 0.38 23.04
N LEU A 93 8.88 -0.23 21.88
CA LEU A 93 7.87 -0.94 21.08
C LEU A 93 8.01 -2.46 21.22
N ASP A 94 6.92 -3.14 21.54
CA ASP A 94 6.86 -4.60 21.44
C ASP A 94 6.50 -5.04 20.01
N ILE A 95 7.46 -4.86 19.09
CA ILE A 95 7.29 -5.22 17.67
C ILE A 95 6.98 -6.71 17.51
N PRO A 96 7.65 -7.66 18.21
CA PRO A 96 7.30 -9.07 18.10
C PRO A 96 5.84 -9.38 18.45
N ALA A 97 5.31 -8.83 19.54
CA ALA A 97 3.93 -9.02 19.94
C ALA A 97 2.95 -8.40 18.92
N PHE A 98 3.25 -7.21 18.42
CA PHE A 98 2.44 -6.55 17.39
C PHE A 98 2.41 -7.39 16.10
N VAL A 99 3.56 -7.89 15.64
CA VAL A 99 3.65 -8.75 14.44
C VAL A 99 2.88 -10.06 14.62
N ALA A 100 2.97 -10.68 15.81
CA ALA A 100 2.26 -11.93 16.09
C ALA A 100 0.74 -11.80 15.98
N LYS A 101 0.18 -10.63 16.28
CA LYS A 101 -1.25 -10.31 16.15
C LYS A 101 -1.65 -9.92 14.71
N ASN A 102 -0.69 -9.61 13.86
CA ASN A 102 -0.92 -9.02 12.55
C ASN A 102 -0.25 -9.83 11.41
N THR A 103 -0.18 -11.14 11.55
CA THR A 103 0.35 -12.00 10.49
C THR A 103 -0.55 -12.00 9.25
N ARG A 104 -0.02 -12.46 8.11
CA ARG A 104 -0.78 -12.57 6.86
C ARG A 104 -2.04 -13.41 7.04
N GLU A 105 -1.93 -14.54 7.72
CA GLU A 105 -3.02 -15.48 7.96
C GLU A 105 -4.16 -14.87 8.77
N ILE A 106 -3.84 -13.96 9.69
CA ILE A 106 -4.84 -13.25 10.50
C ILE A 106 -5.51 -12.14 9.70
N ARG A 107 -4.73 -11.38 8.89
CA ARG A 107 -5.21 -10.14 8.25
C ARG A 107 -5.75 -10.32 6.82
N GLU A 108 -5.31 -11.36 6.11
CA GLU A 108 -5.77 -11.61 4.74
C GLU A 108 -7.30 -11.75 4.60
N PRO A 109 -8.00 -12.49 5.48
CA PRO A 109 -9.46 -12.64 5.36
C PRO A 109 -10.24 -11.31 5.45
N GLU A 110 -9.83 -10.39 6.33
CA GLU A 110 -10.50 -9.09 6.47
C GLU A 110 -10.15 -8.13 5.31
N ILE A 111 -8.92 -8.19 4.78
CA ILE A 111 -8.52 -7.45 3.59
C ILE A 111 -9.38 -7.89 2.39
N PHE A 112 -9.56 -9.20 2.21
CA PHE A 112 -10.45 -9.74 1.17
C PHE A 112 -11.92 -9.38 1.38
N ALA A 113 -12.40 -9.36 2.64
CA ALA A 113 -13.76 -8.93 2.94
C ALA A 113 -14.00 -7.46 2.56
N CYS A 114 -13.05 -6.58 2.83
CA CYS A 114 -13.12 -5.18 2.41
C CYS A 114 -13.14 -5.04 0.88
N ALA A 115 -12.28 -5.77 0.17
CA ALA A 115 -12.26 -5.73 -1.30
C ALA A 115 -13.58 -6.25 -1.90
N ARG A 116 -14.16 -7.33 -1.35
CA ARG A 116 -15.48 -7.81 -1.78
C ARG A 116 -16.59 -6.78 -1.55
N ALA A 117 -16.61 -6.14 -0.37
CA ALA A 117 -17.59 -5.09 -0.08
C ALA A 117 -17.47 -3.90 -1.05
N LEU A 118 -16.26 -3.55 -1.48
CA LEU A 118 -16.07 -2.54 -2.53
C LEU A 118 -16.55 -3.05 -3.89
N ARG A 119 -16.29 -4.32 -4.23
CA ARG A 119 -16.69 -4.91 -5.52
C ARG A 119 -18.23 -4.96 -5.68
N GLU A 120 -18.97 -5.10 -4.61
CA GLU A 120 -20.43 -4.99 -4.61
C GLU A 120 -20.93 -3.56 -4.92
N LYS A 121 -20.12 -2.54 -4.60
CA LYS A 121 -20.49 -1.13 -4.71
C LYS A 121 -19.93 -0.43 -5.94
N TYR A 122 -18.73 -0.80 -6.39
CA TYR A 122 -18.00 -0.08 -7.42
C TYR A 122 -17.78 -0.93 -8.67
N LYS A 123 -17.83 -0.27 -9.83
CA LYS A 123 -17.58 -0.90 -11.14
C LYS A 123 -16.09 -1.20 -11.34
N LYS A 124 -15.21 -0.30 -10.88
CA LYS A 124 -13.76 -0.41 -10.97
C LYS A 124 -13.10 -0.18 -9.62
N ILE A 125 -12.11 -1.02 -9.30
CA ILE A 125 -11.38 -0.95 -8.04
C ILE A 125 -9.88 -1.11 -8.29
N GLY A 126 -9.11 -0.10 -7.93
CA GLY A 126 -7.65 -0.22 -7.78
C GLY A 126 -7.27 -0.58 -6.35
N ALA A 127 -6.11 -1.19 -6.16
CA ALA A 127 -5.54 -1.34 -4.82
C ALA A 127 -4.10 -0.84 -4.78
N VAL A 128 -3.75 -0.09 -3.73
CA VAL A 128 -2.36 0.31 -3.46
C VAL A 128 -1.95 -0.15 -2.07
N GLY A 129 -0.77 -0.75 -1.98
CA GLY A 129 -0.22 -1.23 -0.72
C GLY A 129 1.21 -0.76 -0.49
N PHE A 130 1.52 -0.39 0.75
CA PHE A 130 2.84 0.05 1.15
C PHE A 130 3.38 -0.81 2.29
N CYS A 131 4.66 -1.18 2.23
CA CYS A 131 5.30 -1.98 3.26
C CYS A 131 4.48 -3.24 3.57
N PHE A 132 3.88 -3.33 4.77
CA PHE A 132 2.92 -4.38 5.14
C PHE A 132 1.84 -4.59 4.06
N GLY A 133 1.27 -3.52 3.51
CA GLY A 133 0.23 -3.62 2.49
C GLY A 133 0.69 -4.15 1.13
N GLY A 134 1.99 -4.20 0.89
CA GLY A 134 2.53 -4.61 -0.40
C GLY A 134 2.23 -6.07 -0.77
N TRP A 135 2.39 -7.03 0.17
CA TRP A 135 1.98 -8.42 -0.07
C TRP A 135 0.48 -8.54 -0.31
N ALA A 136 -0.30 -7.76 0.45
CA ALA A 136 -1.75 -7.86 0.43
C ALA A 136 -2.34 -7.49 -0.93
N VAL A 137 -1.82 -6.44 -1.60
CA VAL A 137 -2.32 -6.08 -2.93
C VAL A 137 -2.00 -7.13 -3.98
N PHE A 138 -0.87 -7.82 -3.89
CA PHE A 138 -0.59 -8.98 -4.74
C PHE A 138 -1.60 -10.10 -4.52
N ARG A 139 -1.97 -10.39 -3.25
CA ARG A 139 -3.01 -11.37 -2.93
C ARG A 139 -4.39 -10.95 -3.43
N LEU A 140 -4.73 -9.66 -3.38
CA LEU A 140 -5.97 -9.14 -3.96
C LEU A 140 -6.05 -9.31 -5.48
N GLY A 141 -4.91 -9.21 -6.18
CA GLY A 141 -4.79 -9.39 -7.62
C GLY A 141 -4.48 -10.83 -8.05
N ALA A 142 -4.53 -11.82 -7.15
CA ALA A 142 -4.13 -13.18 -7.44
C ALA A 142 -5.14 -13.91 -8.35
N LYS A 143 -4.63 -14.80 -9.21
CA LYS A 143 -5.41 -15.61 -10.18
C LYS A 143 -6.48 -16.52 -9.57
N GLU A 144 -6.41 -16.78 -8.26
CA GLU A 144 -7.42 -17.60 -7.56
C GLU A 144 -8.77 -16.89 -7.43
N HIS A 145 -8.81 -15.56 -7.56
CA HIS A 145 -10.05 -14.80 -7.48
C HIS A 145 -10.72 -14.71 -8.87
N GLN A 146 -11.90 -15.31 -8.98
CA GLN A 146 -12.72 -15.30 -10.19
C GLN A 146 -14.17 -14.93 -9.86
N PRO A 147 -14.63 -13.70 -10.21
CA PRO A 147 -13.89 -12.61 -10.85
C PRO A 147 -12.82 -11.99 -9.92
N PRO A 148 -11.86 -11.23 -10.48
CA PRO A 148 -10.83 -10.55 -9.70
C PRO A 148 -11.41 -9.60 -8.64
N LEU A 149 -10.78 -9.55 -7.46
CA LEU A 149 -11.20 -8.65 -6.38
C LEU A 149 -10.89 -7.18 -6.68
N VAL A 150 -9.85 -6.94 -7.49
CA VAL A 150 -9.42 -5.60 -7.93
C VAL A 150 -9.06 -5.62 -9.41
N ASP A 151 -9.12 -4.46 -10.08
CA ASP A 151 -8.83 -4.34 -11.52
C ASP A 151 -7.36 -4.05 -11.80
N CYS A 152 -6.62 -3.45 -10.87
CA CYS A 152 -5.18 -3.22 -10.94
C CYS A 152 -4.59 -3.01 -9.55
N ILE A 153 -3.27 -3.21 -9.43
CA ILE A 153 -2.55 -3.01 -8.17
C ILE A 153 -1.31 -2.12 -8.35
N SER A 154 -0.95 -1.41 -7.27
CA SER A 154 0.31 -0.70 -7.12
C SER A 154 0.93 -1.07 -5.77
N ALA A 155 2.20 -1.50 -5.77
CA ALA A 155 2.91 -1.91 -4.56
C ALA A 155 4.16 -1.05 -4.35
N GLY A 156 4.19 -0.30 -3.27
CA GLY A 156 5.36 0.48 -2.84
C GLY A 156 6.15 -0.25 -1.76
N HIS A 157 7.46 -0.47 -1.97
CA HIS A 157 8.36 -1.11 -1.01
C HIS A 157 7.72 -2.29 -0.23
N PRO A 158 7.24 -3.35 -0.92
CA PRO A 158 6.46 -4.40 -0.28
C PRO A 158 7.28 -5.16 0.77
N THR A 159 6.64 -5.43 1.91
CA THR A 159 7.13 -6.34 2.95
C THR A 159 6.37 -7.65 2.87
N TRP A 160 6.97 -8.77 3.26
CA TRP A 160 6.39 -10.12 3.29
C TRP A 160 5.88 -10.65 1.94
N LEU A 161 6.19 -9.97 0.87
CA LEU A 161 5.94 -10.47 -0.49
C LEU A 161 6.77 -11.72 -0.73
N THR A 162 6.17 -12.74 -1.32
CA THR A 162 6.83 -14.00 -1.67
C THR A 162 6.88 -14.18 -3.19
N GLU A 163 7.79 -15.05 -3.67
CA GLU A 163 7.82 -15.44 -5.08
C GLU A 163 6.47 -16.00 -5.53
N LYS A 164 5.80 -16.79 -4.69
CA LYS A 164 4.47 -17.33 -4.99
C LYS A 164 3.43 -16.21 -5.23
N ASP A 165 3.41 -15.15 -4.42
CA ASP A 165 2.49 -14.04 -4.62
C ASP A 165 2.73 -13.35 -5.97
N ILE A 166 4.01 -13.25 -6.37
CA ILE A 166 4.42 -12.68 -7.66
C ILE A 166 4.00 -13.57 -8.82
N ASP A 167 4.21 -14.90 -8.70
CA ASP A 167 3.88 -15.88 -9.74
C ASP A 167 2.36 -16.03 -9.97
N GLU A 168 1.56 -15.66 -8.97
CA GLU A 168 0.11 -15.83 -8.99
C GLU A 168 -0.67 -14.56 -9.33
N VAL A 169 -0.01 -13.41 -9.49
CA VAL A 169 -0.72 -12.18 -9.86
C VAL A 169 -1.30 -12.26 -11.27
N ALA A 170 -2.53 -11.77 -11.44
CA ALA A 170 -3.28 -11.89 -12.70
C ALA A 170 -3.97 -10.60 -13.15
N VAL A 171 -3.67 -9.49 -12.51
CA VAL A 171 -4.16 -8.15 -12.86
C VAL A 171 -3.00 -7.22 -13.20
N PRO A 172 -3.20 -6.07 -13.85
CA PRO A 172 -2.15 -5.08 -14.08
C PRO A 172 -1.40 -4.72 -12.81
N VAL A 173 -0.06 -4.73 -12.85
CA VAL A 173 0.83 -4.55 -11.68
C VAL A 173 1.76 -3.36 -11.86
N GLN A 174 1.78 -2.46 -10.87
CA GLN A 174 2.84 -1.47 -10.72
C GLN A 174 3.67 -1.79 -9.48
N ILE A 175 5.00 -1.74 -9.60
CA ILE A 175 5.94 -1.84 -8.47
C ILE A 175 6.76 -0.54 -8.37
N LEU A 176 6.74 0.07 -7.20
CA LEU A 176 7.58 1.22 -6.85
C LEU A 176 8.67 0.72 -5.90
N ALA A 177 9.90 0.62 -6.41
CA ALA A 177 11.01 -0.06 -5.75
C ALA A 177 12.11 0.91 -5.32
N PRO A 178 12.24 1.25 -4.01
CA PRO A 178 13.42 1.94 -3.49
C PRO A 178 14.69 1.13 -3.72
N GLU A 179 15.81 1.81 -3.96
CA GLU A 179 17.10 1.13 -4.13
C GLU A 179 17.49 0.37 -2.87
N ILE A 180 17.45 1.05 -1.73
CA ILE A 180 17.90 0.54 -0.43
C ILE A 180 16.71 -0.07 0.32
N ASP A 181 16.46 -1.35 0.07
CA ASP A 181 15.34 -2.06 0.68
C ASP A 181 15.75 -3.47 1.13
N PRO A 182 15.97 -3.69 2.43
CA PRO A 182 16.42 -4.99 2.93
C PRO A 182 15.31 -6.04 3.02
N VAL A 183 14.03 -5.66 2.82
CA VAL A 183 12.89 -6.60 2.86
C VAL A 183 12.33 -6.91 1.47
N PHE A 184 12.34 -5.96 0.56
CA PHE A 184 12.16 -6.21 -0.87
C PHE A 184 13.55 -6.32 -1.50
N THR A 185 14.18 -7.49 -1.30
CA THR A 185 15.58 -7.74 -1.63
C THR A 185 15.88 -7.66 -3.14
N ALA A 186 17.16 -7.57 -3.49
CA ALA A 186 17.59 -7.55 -4.89
C ALA A 186 17.11 -8.80 -5.66
N GLU A 187 17.15 -9.97 -5.01
CA GLU A 187 16.67 -11.24 -5.57
C GLU A 187 15.16 -11.19 -5.85
N LEU A 188 14.38 -10.71 -4.88
CA LEU A 188 12.92 -10.60 -5.04
C LEU A 188 12.52 -9.53 -6.06
N LYS A 189 13.27 -8.42 -6.14
CA LYS A 189 13.12 -7.40 -7.21
C LYS A 189 13.38 -8.00 -8.59
N LEU A 190 14.46 -8.77 -8.72
CA LEU A 190 14.80 -9.45 -9.97
C LEU A 190 13.76 -10.49 -10.36
N HIS A 191 13.32 -11.33 -9.40
CA HIS A 191 12.25 -12.31 -9.61
C HIS A 191 10.97 -11.63 -10.09
N SER A 192 10.54 -10.54 -9.42
CA SER A 192 9.36 -9.76 -9.82
C SER A 192 9.45 -9.30 -11.27
N PHE A 193 10.57 -8.70 -11.66
CA PHE A 193 10.76 -8.21 -13.02
C PHE A 193 10.74 -9.34 -14.06
N GLN A 194 11.47 -10.44 -13.80
CA GLN A 194 11.58 -11.55 -14.72
C GLN A 194 10.30 -12.36 -14.88
N THR A 195 9.52 -12.46 -13.81
CA THR A 195 8.28 -13.26 -13.80
C THR A 195 7.11 -12.46 -14.35
N ILE A 196 6.82 -11.29 -13.81
CA ILE A 196 5.63 -10.52 -14.20
C ILE A 196 5.70 -10.12 -15.68
N SER A 197 6.88 -9.79 -16.20
CA SER A 197 7.05 -9.49 -17.64
C SER A 197 6.67 -10.62 -18.58
N LYS A 198 6.53 -11.86 -18.09
CA LYS A 198 6.15 -13.05 -18.86
C LYS A 198 4.70 -13.48 -18.66
N LEU A 199 3.99 -12.87 -17.70
CA LEU A 199 2.59 -13.22 -17.43
C LEU A 199 1.61 -12.68 -18.46
N GLY A 200 2.03 -11.79 -19.36
CA GLY A 200 1.16 -11.20 -20.39
C GLY A 200 0.19 -10.15 -19.85
N ILE A 201 0.39 -9.68 -18.64
CA ILE A 201 -0.36 -8.58 -17.99
C ILE A 201 0.40 -7.27 -18.09
N PRO A 202 -0.26 -6.10 -18.09
CA PRO A 202 0.41 -4.81 -17.99
C PRO A 202 1.28 -4.72 -16.73
N PHE A 203 2.53 -4.29 -16.91
CA PHE A 203 3.51 -4.23 -15.84
C PHE A 203 4.35 -2.95 -15.92
N ASP A 204 4.38 -2.18 -14.82
CA ASP A 204 5.22 -1.01 -14.62
C ASP A 204 6.15 -1.25 -13.41
N TYR A 205 7.45 -1.15 -13.64
CA TYR A 205 8.46 -1.26 -12.58
C TYR A 205 9.29 0.01 -12.53
N GLN A 206 9.19 0.74 -11.42
CA GLN A 206 9.95 1.96 -11.24
C GLN A 206 10.99 1.82 -10.13
N HIS A 207 12.25 1.99 -10.51
CA HIS A 207 13.37 2.07 -9.58
C HIS A 207 13.56 3.49 -9.05
N PHE A 208 13.79 3.63 -7.75
CA PHE A 208 14.02 4.89 -7.06
C PHE A 208 15.40 4.88 -6.41
N PRO A 209 16.42 5.50 -7.05
CA PRO A 209 17.80 5.46 -6.57
C PRO A 209 17.98 6.30 -5.31
N GLY A 210 18.90 5.86 -4.44
CA GLY A 210 19.37 6.59 -3.26
C GLY A 210 18.36 6.73 -2.12
N VAL A 211 17.18 6.09 -2.20
CA VAL A 211 16.17 6.16 -1.15
C VAL A 211 15.92 4.80 -0.50
N GLU A 212 15.51 4.85 0.77
CA GLU A 212 15.28 3.68 1.59
C GLU A 212 13.82 3.20 1.57
N HIS A 213 13.59 2.00 2.11
CA HIS A 213 12.27 1.48 2.45
C HIS A 213 11.44 2.53 3.22
N ALA A 214 10.13 2.55 2.99
CA ALA A 214 9.18 3.50 3.56
C ALA A 214 9.20 4.94 3.00
N CYS A 215 10.10 5.27 2.07
CA CYS A 215 10.23 6.62 1.51
C CYS A 215 8.93 7.18 0.92
N PHE A 216 8.03 6.34 0.37
CA PHE A 216 6.79 6.82 -0.28
C PHE A 216 5.70 7.28 0.69
N THR A 217 5.72 6.77 1.91
CA THR A 217 4.69 7.06 2.93
C THR A 217 5.20 7.87 4.10
N ARG A 218 6.53 7.86 4.33
CA ARG A 218 7.15 8.41 5.54
C ARG A 218 8.48 9.11 5.30
N GLY A 219 8.82 9.43 4.04
CA GLY A 219 10.02 10.17 3.70
C GLY A 219 10.04 11.57 4.31
N ASP A 220 11.23 12.08 4.60
CA ASP A 220 11.44 13.45 5.06
C ASP A 220 11.44 14.41 3.86
N PRO A 221 10.44 15.32 3.74
CA PRO A 221 10.38 16.27 2.63
C PRO A 221 11.52 17.29 2.61
N LYS A 222 12.30 17.41 3.68
CA LYS A 222 13.50 18.23 3.74
C LYS A 222 14.69 17.60 3.01
N LEU A 223 14.70 16.28 2.89
CA LEU A 223 15.71 15.54 2.13
C LEU A 223 15.31 15.51 0.66
N ALA A 224 16.10 16.14 -0.21
CA ALA A 224 15.73 16.34 -1.62
C ALA A 224 15.42 15.05 -2.36
N GLY A 225 16.21 13.98 -2.16
CA GLY A 225 15.99 12.67 -2.78
C GLY A 225 14.70 11.99 -2.32
N GLU A 226 14.38 12.06 -1.02
CA GLU A 226 13.13 11.49 -0.48
C GLU A 226 11.92 12.28 -0.95
N ARG A 227 11.99 13.62 -0.94
CA ARG A 227 10.92 14.46 -1.49
C ARG A 227 10.65 14.16 -2.96
N GLU A 228 11.69 14.02 -3.77
CA GLU A 228 11.54 13.64 -5.18
C GLU A 228 10.90 12.27 -5.33
N ALA A 229 11.34 11.29 -4.56
CA ALA A 229 10.78 9.93 -4.58
C ALA A 229 9.30 9.91 -4.18
N MET A 230 8.91 10.65 -3.12
CA MET A 230 7.51 10.78 -2.71
C MET A 230 6.64 11.38 -3.82
N VAL A 231 7.07 12.49 -4.43
CA VAL A 231 6.32 13.14 -5.51
C VAL A 231 6.22 12.25 -6.73
N ARG A 232 7.33 11.66 -7.16
CA ARG A 232 7.39 10.78 -8.33
C ARG A 232 6.58 9.49 -8.10
N GLY A 233 6.69 8.86 -6.93
CA GLY A 233 5.94 7.65 -6.58
C GLY A 233 4.43 7.91 -6.52
N LYS A 234 4.00 9.01 -5.87
CA LYS A 234 2.61 9.43 -5.85
C LYS A 234 2.08 9.68 -7.27
N ASN A 235 2.82 10.41 -8.10
CA ASN A 235 2.41 10.68 -9.49
C ASN A 235 2.33 9.40 -10.33
N ALA A 236 3.28 8.48 -10.17
CA ALA A 236 3.26 7.20 -10.87
C ALA A 236 2.00 6.39 -10.53
N ALA A 237 1.63 6.29 -9.24
CA ALA A 237 0.41 5.61 -8.83
C ALA A 237 -0.86 6.32 -9.35
N VAL A 238 -0.90 7.65 -9.34
CA VAL A 238 -2.02 8.44 -9.92
C VAL A 238 -2.21 8.13 -11.40
N TRP A 239 -1.14 8.12 -12.20
CA TRP A 239 -1.22 7.80 -13.63
C TRP A 239 -1.62 6.35 -13.86
N TRP A 240 -1.08 5.42 -13.07
CA TRP A 240 -1.44 4.00 -13.11
C TRP A 240 -2.94 3.78 -12.92
N PHE A 241 -3.51 4.38 -11.85
CA PHE A 241 -4.94 4.26 -11.60
C PHE A 241 -5.81 4.95 -12.66
N LYS A 242 -5.39 6.10 -13.20
CA LYS A 242 -6.13 6.73 -14.31
C LYS A 242 -6.19 5.81 -15.52
N GLN A 243 -5.08 5.19 -15.89
CA GLN A 243 -5.01 4.29 -17.05
C GLN A 243 -5.93 3.08 -16.89
N PHE A 244 -5.89 2.39 -15.76
CA PHE A 244 -6.58 1.11 -15.61
C PHE A 244 -7.99 1.20 -15.02
N LEU A 245 -8.37 2.32 -14.44
CA LEU A 245 -9.70 2.50 -13.88
C LEU A 245 -10.65 3.32 -14.78
N PHE A 246 -10.11 4.09 -15.75
CA PHE A 246 -10.93 4.97 -16.60
C PHE A 246 -10.73 4.77 -18.10
N GLU A 247 -9.55 4.33 -18.56
CA GLU A 247 -9.22 4.24 -19.99
C GLU A 247 -9.38 2.84 -20.60
N SER A 248 -9.89 1.86 -19.85
CA SER A 248 -9.99 0.45 -20.27
C SER A 248 -11.39 0.07 -20.77
#